data_ca637ec10e7a267262bdb18dd5c85fe1
#
_entry.id   ca637ec10e7a267262bdb18dd5c85fe1
#
_cell.length_a   1.000
_cell.length_b   1.000
_cell.length_c   1.000
_cell.angle_alpha   90.00
_cell.angle_beta   90.00
_cell.angle_gamma   90.00
#
_symmetry.space_group_name_H-M   'P 1'
#
loop_
_entity.id
_entity.type
_entity.pdbx_description
1 polymer ?
#
loop_
_entity_poly.entity_id
_entity_poly.type
_entity_poly.pdbx_seq_one_letter_code
_entity_poly.pdbx_strand_id
1 'polypeptide(L)'
;CSGYSTGQTMYQVQKEYQEVLSQYSNVMIGKLPKPHSGSGTGASYRFGDGNAVLTMACLVINTAEYCSETVPQLGDMVREKIDDAFAEHVNFDAVEDCYYDAINVAVRVLSTGLEARLMTHLNSMAKMPWESWSDVGDQSPYVASIHQVCVDVIPQLRRLLSETYFRSFCDSFITTFLALCV
;
A
#
# COMPACT_ATOMS: atom_id res chain seq x y z
N CYS A 1 23.35 22.16 12.63
CA CYS A 1 24.67 21.48 12.53
C CYS A 1 25.56 22.10 11.46
N SER A 2 25.03 22.37 10.25
CA SER A 2 25.81 22.92 9.13
C SER A 2 26.49 24.28 9.37
N GLY A 3 26.13 25.01 10.43
CA GLY A 3 26.80 26.25 10.82
C GLY A 3 28.04 26.07 11.69
N TYR A 4 28.29 24.86 12.20
CA TYR A 4 29.35 24.58 13.15
C TYR A 4 30.29 23.43 12.73
N SER A 5 29.83 22.51 11.89
CA SER A 5 30.65 21.40 11.40
C SER A 5 30.07 20.87 10.09
N THR A 6 30.90 20.87 9.05
CA THR A 6 30.58 20.36 7.72
C THR A 6 31.23 18.99 7.45
N GLY A 7 32.16 18.56 8.30
CA GLY A 7 32.93 17.34 8.14
C GLY A 7 32.30 16.11 8.81
N GLN A 8 33.14 15.35 9.50
CA GLN A 8 32.79 14.06 10.11
C GLN A 8 31.52 14.09 10.99
N THR A 9 31.30 15.16 11.75
CA THR A 9 30.12 15.29 12.61
C THR A 9 28.85 15.37 11.79
N MET A 10 28.85 16.18 10.71
CA MET A 10 27.68 16.27 9.82
C MET A 10 27.42 14.93 9.12
N TYR A 11 28.48 14.22 8.72
CA TYR A 11 28.36 12.88 8.14
C TYR A 11 27.72 11.87 9.10
N GLN A 12 28.05 11.90 10.38
CA GLN A 12 27.41 11.03 11.38
C GLN A 12 25.93 11.43 11.60
N VAL A 13 25.65 12.72 11.73
CA VAL A 13 24.28 13.21 11.91
C VAL A 13 23.38 12.81 10.74
N GLN A 14 23.85 12.88 9.50
CA GLN A 14 23.02 12.46 8.35
C GLN A 14 22.73 10.95 8.36
N LYS A 15 23.64 10.10 8.87
CA LYS A 15 23.38 8.67 9.06
C LYS A 15 22.27 8.42 10.09
N GLU A 16 22.29 9.15 11.19
CA GLU A 16 21.23 9.07 12.18
C GLU A 16 19.87 9.51 11.61
N TYR A 17 19.86 10.53 10.73
CA TYR A 17 18.65 10.90 10.00
C TYR A 17 18.14 9.78 9.10
N GLN A 18 19.01 9.11 8.36
CA GLN A 18 18.63 7.95 7.55
C GLN A 18 18.00 6.84 8.38
N GLU A 19 18.60 6.54 9.52
CA GLU A 19 18.08 5.54 10.48
C GLU A 19 16.68 5.92 10.96
N VAL A 20 16.48 7.17 11.42
CA VAL A 20 15.18 7.67 11.89
C VAL A 20 14.12 7.61 10.78
N LEU A 21 14.47 8.00 9.56
CA LEU A 21 13.54 7.96 8.42
C LEU A 21 13.14 6.52 8.05
N SER A 22 14.11 5.60 8.06
CA SER A 22 13.83 4.16 7.82
C SER A 22 12.98 3.55 8.93
N GLN A 23 13.23 3.92 10.19
CA GLN A 23 12.39 3.50 11.32
C GLN A 23 10.96 4.05 11.20
N TYR A 24 10.79 5.27 10.71
CA TYR A 24 9.46 5.84 10.48
C TYR A 24 8.67 5.06 9.45
N SER A 25 9.29 4.62 8.34
CA SER A 25 8.68 3.71 7.37
C SER A 25 8.18 2.41 8.03
N ASN A 26 9.01 1.79 8.88
CA ASN A 26 8.62 0.59 9.63
C ASN A 26 7.43 0.84 10.59
N VAL A 27 7.36 2.00 11.21
CA VAL A 27 6.21 2.39 12.06
C VAL A 27 4.94 2.50 11.22
N MET A 28 5.01 3.06 10.02
CA MET A 28 3.86 3.13 9.10
C MET A 28 3.37 1.74 8.70
N ILE A 29 4.27 0.85 8.28
CA ILE A 29 3.95 -0.55 7.97
C ILE A 29 3.32 -1.24 9.18
N GLY A 30 3.84 -0.98 10.38
CA GLY A 30 3.31 -1.53 11.63
C GLY A 30 1.87 -1.10 11.98
N LYS A 31 1.34 -0.06 11.35
CA LYS A 31 -0.08 0.37 11.48
C LYS A 31 -1.04 -0.42 10.59
N LEU A 32 -0.51 -1.10 9.59
CA LEU A 32 -1.32 -1.93 8.70
C LEU A 32 -1.65 -3.28 9.37
N PRO A 33 -2.78 -3.90 9.01
CA PRO A 33 -3.09 -5.24 9.49
C PRO A 33 -2.01 -6.22 9.05
N LYS A 34 -1.61 -7.10 9.96
CA LYS A 34 -0.63 -8.16 9.64
C LYS A 34 -1.32 -9.31 8.91
N PRO A 35 -0.65 -9.92 7.91
CA PRO A 35 -1.16 -11.13 7.28
C PRO A 35 -1.27 -12.24 8.32
N HIS A 36 -2.41 -12.90 8.40
CA HIS A 36 -2.55 -14.09 9.23
C HIS A 36 -2.02 -15.31 8.48
N SER A 37 -1.08 -16.02 9.09
CA SER A 37 -0.61 -17.35 8.65
C SER A 37 -1.72 -18.39 8.93
N GLY A 38 -2.83 -18.30 8.20
CA GLY A 38 -3.85 -19.34 8.19
C GLY A 38 -3.55 -20.31 7.05
N SER A 39 -3.58 -21.61 7.33
CA SER A 39 -3.42 -22.70 6.37
C SER A 39 -4.48 -22.60 5.26
N GLY A 40 -4.15 -21.95 4.18
CA GLY A 40 -5.00 -21.77 3.00
C GLY A 40 -4.36 -20.77 2.04
N THR A 41 -4.50 -21.01 0.75
CA THR A 41 -3.95 -20.25 -0.37
C THR A 41 -4.32 -18.75 -0.27
N GLY A 42 -3.41 -17.93 0.25
CA GLY A 42 -3.50 -16.49 0.30
C GLY A 42 -3.38 -15.90 1.72
N ALA A 43 -2.62 -14.81 1.85
CA ALA A 43 -2.56 -14.05 3.09
C ALA A 43 -3.92 -13.39 3.34
N SER A 44 -4.69 -13.89 4.30
CA SER A 44 -5.97 -13.30 4.70
C SER A 44 -5.75 -12.24 5.76
N TYR A 45 -6.14 -11.01 5.50
CA TYR A 45 -6.16 -9.94 6.49
C TYR A 45 -7.54 -9.94 7.19
N ARG A 46 -7.57 -9.96 8.53
CA ARG A 46 -8.83 -9.73 9.26
C ARG A 46 -9.15 -8.23 9.25
N PHE A 47 -10.12 -7.87 8.44
CA PHE A 47 -10.69 -6.53 8.40
C PHE A 47 -11.85 -6.44 9.41
N GLY A 48 -11.57 -5.99 10.63
CA GLY A 48 -12.61 -5.76 11.63
C GLY A 48 -13.57 -4.66 11.18
N ASP A 49 -13.10 -3.42 11.11
CA ASP A 49 -13.77 -2.31 10.41
C ASP A 49 -13.08 -2.09 9.07
N GLY A 50 -13.65 -2.66 8.01
CA GLY A 50 -13.04 -2.65 6.68
C GLY A 50 -12.79 -1.24 6.12
N ASN A 51 -13.59 -0.24 6.52
CA ASN A 51 -13.40 1.14 6.07
C ASN A 51 -12.23 1.80 6.80
N ALA A 52 -12.04 1.55 8.09
CA ALA A 52 -10.90 2.07 8.83
C ALA A 52 -9.56 1.53 8.29
N VAL A 53 -9.51 0.25 7.92
CA VAL A 53 -8.32 -0.35 7.31
C VAL A 53 -8.01 0.25 5.94
N LEU A 54 -9.03 0.43 5.08
CA LEU A 54 -8.85 1.07 3.77
C LEU A 54 -8.33 2.51 3.92
N THR A 55 -8.92 3.28 4.83
CA THR A 55 -8.48 4.65 5.12
C THR A 55 -7.04 4.69 5.64
N MET A 56 -6.68 3.76 6.54
CA MET A 56 -5.32 3.66 7.07
C MET A 56 -4.31 3.30 5.97
N ALA A 57 -4.65 2.36 5.09
CA ALA A 57 -3.77 1.99 3.99
C ALA A 57 -3.56 3.16 3.00
N CYS A 58 -4.62 3.91 2.67
CA CYS A 58 -4.49 5.12 1.86
C CYS A 58 -3.62 6.19 2.55
N LEU A 59 -3.76 6.36 3.87
CA LEU A 59 -2.93 7.29 4.63
C LEU A 59 -1.46 6.88 4.58
N VAL A 60 -1.15 5.59 4.73
CA VAL A 60 0.23 5.08 4.61
C VAL A 60 0.78 5.34 3.21
N ILE A 61 0.02 5.06 2.15
CA ILE A 61 0.44 5.31 0.76
C ILE A 61 0.78 6.79 0.57
N ASN A 62 -0.14 7.69 0.90
CA ASN A 62 0.04 9.12 0.67
C ASN A 62 1.20 9.70 1.51
N THR A 63 1.37 9.22 2.74
CA THR A 63 2.48 9.66 3.59
C THR A 63 3.82 9.14 3.05
N ALA A 64 3.88 7.87 2.63
CA ALA A 64 5.10 7.28 2.08
C ALA A 64 5.45 7.89 0.71
N GLU A 65 4.47 8.19 -0.16
CA GLU A 65 4.66 8.95 -1.40
C GLU A 65 5.31 10.30 -1.13
N TYR A 66 4.75 11.09 -0.22
CA TYR A 66 5.33 12.37 0.16
C TYR A 66 6.77 12.24 0.70
N CYS A 67 7.03 11.22 1.53
CA CYS A 67 8.38 10.98 2.06
C CYS A 67 9.35 10.57 0.96
N SER A 68 8.98 9.66 0.04
CA SER A 68 9.84 9.22 -1.06
C SER A 68 10.21 10.36 -2.01
N GLU A 69 9.31 11.32 -2.23
CA GLU A 69 9.58 12.52 -3.03
C GLU A 69 10.47 13.54 -2.30
N THR A 70 10.43 13.57 -0.96
CA THR A 70 11.16 14.55 -0.14
C THR A 70 12.58 14.08 0.21
N VAL A 71 12.78 12.77 0.37
CA VAL A 71 14.07 12.19 0.78
C VAL A 71 15.21 12.52 -0.19
N PRO A 72 15.07 12.44 -1.53
CA PRO A 72 16.12 12.85 -2.47
C PRO A 72 16.52 14.31 -2.29
N GLN A 73 15.55 15.21 -2.09
CA GLN A 73 15.80 16.64 -1.88
C GLN A 73 16.60 16.88 -0.59
N LEU A 74 16.29 16.11 0.48
CA LEU A 74 17.09 16.16 1.70
C LEU A 74 18.53 15.70 1.46
N GLY A 75 18.71 14.64 0.68
CA GLY A 75 20.03 14.16 0.26
C GLY A 75 20.84 15.23 -0.46
N ASP A 76 20.24 15.93 -1.41
CA ASP A 76 20.86 17.03 -2.14
C ASP A 76 21.24 18.20 -1.21
N MET A 77 20.34 18.59 -0.32
CA MET A 77 20.61 19.63 0.68
C MET A 77 21.76 19.27 1.63
N VAL A 78 21.94 18.01 1.94
CA VAL A 78 23.07 17.53 2.76
C VAL A 78 24.35 17.58 1.94
N ARG A 79 24.34 17.09 0.68
CA ARG A 79 25.51 17.11 -0.21
C ARG A 79 26.04 18.52 -0.46
N GLU A 80 25.15 19.50 -0.61
CA GLU A 80 25.54 20.90 -0.82
C GLU A 80 26.25 21.54 0.40
N LYS A 81 26.05 20.99 1.60
CA LYS A 81 26.53 21.60 2.86
C LYS A 81 27.61 20.82 3.56
N ILE A 82 27.84 19.58 3.18
CA ILE A 82 28.89 18.73 3.75
C ILE A 82 30.21 18.97 3.03
N ASP A 83 31.33 18.71 3.71
CA ASP A 83 32.66 18.80 3.08
C ASP A 83 32.74 17.81 1.89
N ASP A 84 33.41 18.24 0.82
CA ASP A 84 33.55 17.48 -0.43
C ASP A 84 34.07 16.05 -0.21
N ALA A 85 34.95 15.85 0.76
CA ALA A 85 35.48 14.54 1.13
C ALA A 85 34.38 13.53 1.60
N PHE A 86 33.21 13.99 2.00
CA PHE A 86 32.09 13.16 2.44
C PHE A 86 30.90 13.21 1.50
N ALA A 87 30.83 14.17 0.59
CA ALA A 87 29.68 14.38 -0.31
C ALA A 87 29.34 13.13 -1.15
N GLU A 88 30.37 12.46 -1.69
CA GLU A 88 30.23 11.24 -2.49
C GLU A 88 29.67 10.05 -1.69
N HIS A 89 29.75 10.10 -0.37
CA HIS A 89 29.26 9.03 0.52
C HIS A 89 27.85 9.29 1.06
N VAL A 90 27.22 10.42 0.70
CA VAL A 90 25.85 10.75 1.07
C VAL A 90 24.89 10.12 0.07
N ASN A 91 24.23 9.05 0.49
CA ASN A 91 23.25 8.33 -0.32
C ASN A 91 22.01 8.03 0.54
N PHE A 92 20.82 8.40 0.05
CA PHE A 92 19.52 8.18 0.70
C PHE A 92 18.66 7.14 -0.03
N ASP A 93 19.18 6.45 -1.05
CA ASP A 93 18.42 5.50 -1.87
C ASP A 93 17.78 4.39 -1.02
N ALA A 94 18.53 3.85 -0.06
CA ALA A 94 17.99 2.82 0.85
C ALA A 94 16.82 3.32 1.71
N VAL A 95 16.78 4.61 2.04
CA VAL A 95 15.66 5.23 2.77
C VAL A 95 14.46 5.39 1.86
N GLU A 96 14.68 5.81 0.62
CA GLU A 96 13.64 5.90 -0.41
C GLU A 96 13.00 4.53 -0.67
N ASP A 97 13.81 3.48 -0.82
CA ASP A 97 13.35 2.09 -0.98
C ASP A 97 12.44 1.64 0.17
N CYS A 98 12.74 2.02 1.42
CA CYS A 98 11.89 1.72 2.56
C CYS A 98 10.47 2.31 2.43
N TYR A 99 10.32 3.48 1.83
CA TYR A 99 9.01 4.09 1.58
C TYR A 99 8.28 3.43 0.42
N TYR A 100 8.97 3.05 -0.66
CA TYR A 100 8.37 2.24 -1.72
C TYR A 100 7.89 0.88 -1.21
N ASP A 101 8.64 0.24 -0.31
CA ASP A 101 8.19 -0.99 0.34
C ASP A 101 6.92 -0.77 1.18
N ALA A 102 6.83 0.33 1.92
CA ALA A 102 5.64 0.67 2.68
C ALA A 102 4.41 0.87 1.76
N ILE A 103 4.58 1.53 0.62
CA ILE A 103 3.53 1.70 -0.40
C ILE A 103 3.09 0.34 -0.95
N ASN A 104 4.04 -0.51 -1.34
CA ASN A 104 3.75 -1.84 -1.89
C ASN A 104 2.97 -2.71 -0.91
N VAL A 105 3.35 -2.68 0.37
CA VAL A 105 2.61 -3.39 1.43
C VAL A 105 1.19 -2.83 1.57
N ALA A 106 1.02 -1.52 1.57
CA ALA A 106 -0.28 -0.88 1.72
C ALA A 106 -1.20 -1.12 0.51
N VAL A 107 -0.69 -1.08 -0.72
CA VAL A 107 -1.43 -1.43 -1.95
C VAL A 107 -1.91 -2.88 -1.88
N ARG A 108 -1.06 -3.81 -1.42
CA ARG A 108 -1.44 -5.21 -1.23
C ARG A 108 -2.54 -5.35 -0.18
N VAL A 109 -2.49 -4.61 0.91
CA VAL A 109 -3.55 -4.58 1.92
C VAL A 109 -4.88 -4.12 1.32
N LEU A 110 -4.88 -3.09 0.46
CA LEU A 110 -6.08 -2.62 -0.24
C LEU A 110 -6.67 -3.70 -1.14
N SER A 111 -5.85 -4.32 -2.00
CA SER A 111 -6.29 -5.36 -2.94
C SER A 111 -6.86 -6.57 -2.21
N THR A 112 -6.12 -7.12 -1.24
CA THR A 112 -6.58 -8.28 -0.45
C THR A 112 -7.81 -7.96 0.40
N GLY A 113 -7.93 -6.70 0.85
CA GLY A 113 -9.11 -6.23 1.57
C GLY A 113 -10.38 -6.22 0.73
N LEU A 114 -10.27 -5.79 -0.51
CA LEU A 114 -11.39 -5.82 -1.45
C LEU A 114 -11.73 -7.25 -1.84
N GLU A 115 -10.72 -8.09 -2.14
CA GLU A 115 -10.92 -9.52 -2.42
C GLU A 115 -11.69 -10.23 -1.31
N ALA A 116 -11.29 -10.04 -0.06
CA ALA A 116 -11.95 -10.67 1.09
C ALA A 116 -13.44 -10.32 1.19
N ARG A 117 -13.84 -9.10 0.79
CA ARG A 117 -15.25 -8.69 0.71
C ARG A 117 -15.98 -9.40 -0.42
N LEU A 118 -15.32 -9.60 -1.57
CA LEU A 118 -15.92 -10.22 -2.74
C LEU A 118 -16.01 -11.74 -2.62
N MET A 119 -15.10 -12.39 -1.87
CA MET A 119 -15.07 -13.85 -1.69
C MET A 119 -16.39 -14.45 -1.19
N THR A 120 -17.12 -13.75 -0.32
CA THR A 120 -18.44 -14.21 0.16
C THR A 120 -19.44 -14.34 -0.98
N HIS A 121 -19.41 -13.41 -1.92
CA HIS A 121 -20.32 -13.38 -3.08
C HIS A 121 -19.86 -14.36 -4.17
N LEU A 122 -18.56 -14.53 -4.40
CA LEU A 122 -18.01 -15.55 -5.28
C LEU A 122 -18.32 -16.97 -4.77
N ASN A 123 -18.24 -17.20 -3.46
CA ASN A 123 -18.65 -18.47 -2.85
C ASN A 123 -20.15 -18.74 -3.01
N SER A 124 -20.98 -17.70 -3.05
CA SER A 124 -22.41 -17.84 -3.34
C SER A 124 -22.64 -18.24 -4.78
N MET A 125 -21.88 -17.68 -5.74
CA MET A 125 -21.88 -18.09 -7.14
C MET A 125 -21.56 -19.57 -7.30
N ALA A 126 -20.49 -20.05 -6.63
CA ALA A 126 -20.07 -21.46 -6.72
C ALA A 126 -21.10 -22.44 -6.17
N LYS A 127 -21.99 -22.01 -5.26
CA LYS A 127 -23.04 -22.82 -4.67
C LYS A 127 -24.37 -22.76 -5.41
N MET A 128 -24.48 -22.00 -6.48
CA MET A 128 -25.72 -21.91 -7.25
C MET A 128 -26.03 -23.22 -7.99
N PRO A 129 -27.32 -23.65 -8.00
CA PRO A 129 -27.74 -24.86 -8.72
C PRO A 129 -27.90 -24.56 -10.21
N TRP A 130 -26.78 -24.36 -10.91
CA TRP A 130 -26.74 -23.96 -12.33
C TRP A 130 -27.56 -24.83 -13.25
N GLU A 131 -27.64 -26.15 -12.97
CA GLU A 131 -28.39 -27.13 -13.78
C GLU A 131 -29.91 -26.96 -13.71
N SER A 132 -30.41 -26.43 -12.59
CA SER A 132 -31.86 -26.27 -12.36
C SER A 132 -32.33 -24.82 -12.49
N TRP A 133 -31.45 -23.91 -12.95
CA TRP A 133 -31.82 -22.51 -13.12
C TRP A 133 -32.68 -22.32 -14.37
N SER A 134 -33.97 -22.06 -14.19
CA SER A 134 -34.95 -21.92 -15.27
C SER A 134 -35.33 -20.48 -15.58
N ASP A 135 -34.90 -19.53 -14.74
CA ASP A 135 -35.25 -18.13 -14.90
C ASP A 135 -34.07 -17.30 -15.42
N VAL A 136 -34.29 -16.66 -16.57
CA VAL A 136 -33.30 -15.75 -17.18
C VAL A 136 -33.70 -14.33 -16.83
N GLY A 137 -33.32 -13.92 -15.60
CA GLY A 137 -33.47 -12.53 -15.14
C GLY A 137 -32.36 -11.61 -15.67
N ASP A 138 -32.42 -10.32 -15.33
CA ASP A 138 -31.44 -9.31 -15.78
C ASP A 138 -30.04 -9.59 -15.24
N GLN A 139 -29.92 -9.98 -13.97
CA GLN A 139 -28.63 -10.34 -13.36
C GLN A 139 -28.81 -11.24 -12.13
N SER A 140 -27.81 -12.09 -11.89
CA SER A 140 -27.78 -12.94 -10.72
C SER A 140 -27.55 -12.12 -9.42
N PRO A 141 -28.14 -12.50 -8.26
CA PRO A 141 -28.01 -11.75 -7.00
C PRO A 141 -26.57 -11.53 -6.56
N TYR A 142 -25.66 -12.49 -6.80
CA TYR A 142 -24.25 -12.36 -6.45
C TYR A 142 -23.56 -11.26 -7.27
N VAL A 143 -23.94 -11.07 -8.56
CA VAL A 143 -23.41 -10.01 -9.41
C VAL A 143 -23.81 -8.64 -8.88
N ALA A 144 -25.09 -8.47 -8.49
CA ALA A 144 -25.56 -7.24 -7.87
C ALA A 144 -24.78 -6.92 -6.57
N SER A 145 -24.49 -7.94 -5.76
CA SER A 145 -23.73 -7.79 -4.52
C SER A 145 -22.25 -7.42 -4.79
N ILE A 146 -21.61 -8.06 -5.76
CA ILE A 146 -20.24 -7.70 -6.19
C ILE A 146 -20.20 -6.25 -6.69
N HIS A 147 -21.15 -5.87 -7.54
CA HIS A 147 -21.26 -4.52 -8.07
C HIS A 147 -21.39 -3.49 -6.93
N GLN A 148 -22.26 -3.77 -5.94
CA GLN A 148 -22.45 -2.86 -4.80
C GLN A 148 -21.15 -2.67 -4.01
N VAL A 149 -20.41 -3.73 -3.71
CA VAL A 149 -19.10 -3.62 -3.02
C VAL A 149 -18.12 -2.76 -3.83
N CYS A 150 -18.07 -2.95 -5.14
CA CYS A 150 -17.19 -2.14 -5.99
C CYS A 150 -17.60 -0.67 -6.02
N VAL A 151 -18.89 -0.36 -6.13
CA VAL A 151 -19.42 1.01 -6.13
C VAL A 151 -19.17 1.72 -4.79
N ASP A 152 -19.20 0.98 -3.69
CA ASP A 152 -18.94 1.54 -2.36
C ASP A 152 -17.46 1.83 -2.12
N VAL A 153 -16.55 1.00 -2.64
CA VAL A 153 -15.12 1.07 -2.31
C VAL A 153 -14.32 1.86 -3.35
N ILE A 154 -14.47 1.56 -4.64
CA ILE A 154 -13.59 2.10 -5.69
C ILE A 154 -13.63 3.62 -5.77
N PRO A 155 -14.80 4.31 -5.70
CA PRO A 155 -14.83 5.76 -5.73
C PRO A 155 -14.17 6.41 -4.51
N GLN A 156 -14.17 5.74 -3.36
CA GLN A 156 -13.47 6.24 -2.17
C GLN A 156 -11.96 6.17 -2.37
N LEU A 157 -11.43 5.05 -2.86
CA LEU A 157 -10.01 4.90 -3.17
C LEU A 157 -9.55 5.89 -4.24
N ARG A 158 -10.38 6.10 -5.29
CA ARG A 158 -10.09 7.08 -6.35
C ARG A 158 -9.93 8.52 -5.83
N ARG A 159 -10.64 8.87 -4.76
CA ARG A 159 -10.54 10.20 -4.14
C ARG A 159 -9.38 10.33 -3.16
N LEU A 160 -8.96 9.22 -2.55
CA LEU A 160 -7.96 9.22 -1.49
C LEU A 160 -6.53 9.01 -2.01
N LEU A 161 -6.37 8.36 -3.15
CA LEU A 161 -5.06 8.03 -3.74
C LEU A 161 -4.71 8.97 -4.89
N SER A 162 -3.42 9.20 -5.11
CA SER A 162 -2.93 9.79 -6.34
C SER A 162 -3.26 8.91 -7.55
N GLU A 163 -3.24 9.47 -8.76
CA GLU A 163 -3.55 8.71 -9.96
C GLU A 163 -2.62 7.51 -10.15
N THR A 164 -1.34 7.68 -9.83
CA THR A 164 -0.32 6.63 -9.91
C THR A 164 -0.66 5.43 -9.03
N TYR A 165 -0.96 5.67 -7.76
CA TYR A 165 -1.22 4.60 -6.81
C TYR A 165 -2.63 4.03 -6.91
N PHE A 166 -3.59 4.82 -7.36
CA PHE A 166 -4.90 4.27 -7.73
C PHE A 166 -4.79 3.29 -8.90
N ARG A 167 -3.99 3.60 -9.93
CA ARG A 167 -3.72 2.67 -11.05
C ARG A 167 -3.00 1.42 -10.56
N SER A 168 -1.96 1.56 -9.75
CA SER A 168 -1.24 0.43 -9.14
C SER A 168 -2.17 -0.49 -8.33
N PHE A 169 -3.08 0.10 -7.56
CA PHE A 169 -4.13 -0.66 -6.87
C PHE A 169 -5.04 -1.42 -7.86
N CYS A 170 -5.53 -0.75 -8.91
CA CYS A 170 -6.40 -1.38 -9.91
C CYS A 170 -5.71 -2.57 -10.59
N ASP A 171 -4.45 -2.42 -10.99
CA ASP A 171 -3.67 -3.47 -11.64
C ASP A 171 -3.46 -4.68 -10.70
N SER A 172 -3.09 -4.40 -9.45
CA SER A 172 -2.95 -5.42 -8.41
C SER A 172 -4.27 -6.15 -8.15
N PHE A 173 -5.36 -5.41 -7.99
CA PHE A 173 -6.69 -5.97 -7.71
C PHE A 173 -7.21 -6.81 -8.89
N ILE A 174 -7.12 -6.31 -10.14
CA ILE A 174 -7.60 -7.04 -11.30
C ILE A 174 -6.84 -8.36 -11.48
N THR A 175 -5.52 -8.34 -11.29
CA THR A 175 -4.69 -9.53 -11.41
C THR A 175 -5.11 -10.62 -10.43
N THR A 176 -5.33 -10.26 -9.17
CA THR A 176 -5.73 -11.20 -8.12
C THR A 176 -7.19 -11.62 -8.27
N PHE A 177 -8.10 -10.69 -8.59
CA PHE A 177 -9.52 -10.98 -8.77
C PHE A 177 -9.78 -11.95 -9.94
N LEU A 178 -9.11 -11.76 -11.07
CA LEU A 178 -9.25 -12.69 -12.21
C LEU A 178 -8.80 -14.11 -11.86
N ALA A 179 -7.74 -14.25 -11.05
CA ALA A 179 -7.27 -15.55 -10.58
C ALA A 179 -8.29 -16.25 -9.64
N LEU A 180 -9.18 -15.50 -8.98
CA LEU A 180 -10.25 -16.06 -8.14
C LEU A 180 -11.48 -16.52 -8.94
N CYS A 181 -11.63 -16.02 -10.17
CA CYS A 181 -12.77 -16.34 -11.04
C CYS A 181 -12.54 -17.58 -11.94
N VAL A 182 -11.32 -18.10 -11.99
CA VAL A 182 -10.88 -19.27 -12.77
C VAL A 182 -10.75 -20.49 -11.87
#